data_f3823022977662dc5553710dbf6d922c
#
_entry.id   f3823022977662dc5553710dbf6d922c
#
_cell.length_a   1.000
_cell.length_b   1.000
_cell.length_c   1.000
_cell.angle_alpha   90.00
_cell.angle_beta   90.00
_cell.angle_gamma   90.00
#
_symmetry.space_group_name_H-M   'P 1'
#
loop_
_entity.id
_entity.type
_entity.pdbx_description
1 polymer ?
#
loop_
_entity_poly.entity_id
_entity_poly.type
_entity_poly.pdbx_seq_one_letter_code
_entity_poly.pdbx_strand_id
1 'polypeptide(L)'
;MPNYKEANPAVFACVTFPFLFAIMFGDVMHGGFILAFALYVIFYGKPGGGGIAGAVYPLRNFILLMGIFATFCGFCYNDYTSIPLYLFGESCYNFVEGRPEAILKPDCVYPIGVDPSWFMATQELTFMNSLKMKMAVIFGVAQMSMGIVLKGTNAIQKKNMIDFLFEFCPQIIILIALFGYMDFMIIVKWLTNWEGKEQYAPSVITTMIDMCLNLGKPSNPTDAPLLPTWHE
;
A
#
# COMPACT_ATOMS: atom_id res chain seq x y z
N MET A 1 23.73 7.97 12.36
CA MET A 1 23.04 7.76 13.65
C MET A 1 22.55 9.13 14.13
N PRO A 2 21.31 9.22 14.63
CA PRO A 2 20.81 10.50 15.16
C PRO A 2 21.62 10.94 16.36
N ASN A 3 21.81 12.25 16.51
CA ASN A 3 22.45 12.83 17.69
C ASN A 3 21.55 12.66 18.93
N TYR A 4 22.12 12.72 20.13
CA TYR A 4 21.42 12.47 21.40
C TYR A 4 20.15 13.32 21.61
N LYS A 5 20.11 14.53 21.02
CA LYS A 5 18.96 15.46 21.12
C LYS A 5 18.02 15.43 19.93
N GLU A 6 18.18 14.51 19.00
CA GLU A 6 17.33 14.39 17.80
C GLU A 6 16.28 13.30 17.98
N ALA A 7 15.10 13.48 17.38
CA ALA A 7 14.10 12.44 17.30
C ALA A 7 14.64 11.27 16.48
N ASN A 8 14.57 10.06 17.04
CA ASN A 8 15.08 8.88 16.35
C ASN A 8 14.02 8.29 15.40
N PRO A 9 14.19 8.38 14.07
CA PRO A 9 13.25 7.83 13.12
C PRO A 9 13.18 6.29 13.13
N ALA A 10 14.23 5.63 13.66
CA ALA A 10 14.29 4.17 13.70
C ALA A 10 13.19 3.54 14.57
N VAL A 11 12.73 4.27 15.61
CA VAL A 11 11.64 3.79 16.49
C VAL A 11 10.35 3.63 15.70
N PHE A 12 10.03 4.59 14.84
CA PHE A 12 8.85 4.52 13.97
C PHE A 12 9.06 3.52 12.84
N ALA A 13 10.21 3.57 12.18
CA ALA A 13 10.53 2.69 11.05
C ALA A 13 10.55 1.21 11.45
N CYS A 14 10.87 0.88 12.70
CA CYS A 14 10.89 -0.50 13.19
C CYS A 14 9.52 -1.19 13.07
N VAL A 15 8.43 -0.44 13.16
CA VAL A 15 7.06 -0.97 13.03
C VAL A 15 6.48 -0.70 11.65
N THR A 16 6.66 0.52 11.14
CA THR A 16 6.03 0.95 9.89
C THR A 16 6.63 0.27 8.66
N PHE A 17 7.93 0.02 8.63
CA PHE A 17 8.57 -0.65 7.50
C PHE A 17 8.10 -2.11 7.32
N PRO A 18 8.05 -2.97 8.37
CA PRO A 18 7.45 -4.28 8.27
C PRO A 18 5.99 -4.27 7.79
N PHE A 19 5.22 -3.27 8.20
CA PHE A 19 3.84 -3.11 7.76
C PHE A 19 3.75 -2.74 6.27
N LEU A 20 4.55 -1.78 5.79
CA LEU A 20 4.61 -1.42 4.36
C LEU A 20 5.06 -2.59 3.49
N PHE A 21 6.04 -3.35 3.95
CA PHE A 21 6.43 -4.59 3.28
C PHE A 21 5.25 -5.56 3.16
N ALA A 22 4.48 -5.72 4.24
CA ALA A 22 3.35 -6.62 4.30
C ALA A 22 2.20 -6.22 3.36
N ILE A 23 1.96 -4.93 3.15
CA ILE A 23 0.92 -4.44 2.22
C ILE A 23 1.17 -4.93 0.80
N MET A 24 2.43 -4.89 0.34
CA MET A 24 2.77 -5.39 -1.00
C MET A 24 2.92 -6.91 -1.05
N PHE A 25 3.50 -7.50 -0.01
CA PHE A 25 3.85 -8.92 0.07
C PHE A 25 2.83 -9.74 0.87
N GLY A 26 1.59 -9.25 1.00
CA GLY A 26 0.54 -9.90 1.78
C GLY A 26 0.08 -11.21 1.14
N ASP A 27 0.60 -12.33 1.65
CA ASP A 27 0.20 -13.69 1.33
C ASP A 27 0.39 -14.54 2.59
N VAL A 28 -0.61 -15.33 2.94
CA VAL A 28 -0.62 -16.12 4.17
C VAL A 28 0.51 -17.15 4.21
N MET A 29 0.75 -17.86 3.11
CA MET A 29 1.77 -18.91 3.06
C MET A 29 3.17 -18.33 3.12
N HIS A 30 3.47 -17.33 2.29
CA HIS A 30 4.78 -16.68 2.29
C HIS A 30 5.05 -15.94 3.61
N GLY A 31 4.04 -15.23 4.15
CA GLY A 31 4.12 -14.63 5.48
C GLY A 31 4.38 -15.65 6.57
N GLY A 32 3.69 -16.81 6.50
CA GLY A 32 3.89 -17.94 7.41
C GLY A 32 5.30 -18.52 7.35
N PHE A 33 5.90 -18.64 6.17
CA PHE A 33 7.30 -19.08 6.04
C PHE A 33 8.27 -18.08 6.66
N ILE A 34 8.08 -16.78 6.44
CA ILE A 34 8.90 -15.74 7.08
C ILE A 34 8.74 -15.80 8.59
N LEU A 35 7.53 -16.00 9.08
CA LEU A 35 7.22 -16.13 10.51
C LEU A 35 7.91 -17.37 11.11
N ALA A 36 7.79 -18.53 10.46
CA ALA A 36 8.44 -19.76 10.90
C ALA A 36 9.96 -19.62 10.93
N PHE A 37 10.54 -18.99 9.90
CA PHE A 37 11.98 -18.69 9.87
C PHE A 37 12.40 -17.76 11.00
N ALA A 38 11.63 -16.71 11.27
CA ALA A 38 11.91 -15.80 12.38
C ALA A 38 11.88 -16.50 13.74
N LEU A 39 10.88 -17.36 13.96
CA LEU A 39 10.78 -18.18 15.17
C LEU A 39 11.96 -19.14 15.29
N TYR A 40 12.34 -19.79 14.19
CA TYR A 40 13.54 -20.63 14.17
C TYR A 40 14.80 -19.86 14.61
N VAL A 41 15.02 -18.65 14.07
CA VAL A 41 16.15 -17.80 14.45
C VAL A 41 16.08 -17.37 15.91
N ILE A 42 14.89 -17.11 16.45
CA ILE A 42 14.71 -16.72 17.85
C ILE A 42 15.04 -17.88 18.81
N PHE A 43 14.55 -19.09 18.51
CA PHE A 43 14.71 -20.24 19.42
C PHE A 43 16.07 -20.93 19.27
N TYR A 44 16.61 -21.01 18.07
CA TYR A 44 17.83 -21.78 17.78
C TYR A 44 19.04 -20.91 17.39
N GLY A 45 18.82 -19.63 17.05
CA GLY A 45 19.91 -18.71 16.67
C GLY A 45 20.79 -18.35 17.87
N LYS A 46 22.09 -18.30 17.63
CA LYS A 46 23.08 -17.83 18.62
C LYS A 46 23.75 -16.57 18.11
N PRO A 47 24.00 -15.55 18.97
CA PRO A 47 24.75 -14.37 18.58
C PRO A 47 26.18 -14.81 18.17
N GLY A 48 26.62 -14.41 16.97
CA GLY A 48 27.94 -14.80 16.45
C GLY A 48 28.04 -16.24 15.95
N GLY A 49 26.95 -17.01 15.89
CA GLY A 49 26.89 -18.32 15.29
C GLY A 49 27.21 -18.29 13.80
N GLY A 50 27.85 -19.36 13.30
CA GLY A 50 28.13 -19.53 11.86
C GLY A 50 26.80 -19.73 11.06
N GLY A 51 26.82 -19.29 9.79
CA GLY A 51 25.68 -19.48 8.88
C GLY A 51 24.65 -18.34 8.89
N ILE A 52 23.55 -18.53 8.11
CA ILE A 52 22.52 -17.52 7.87
C ILE A 52 21.82 -17.10 9.17
N ALA A 53 21.52 -18.05 10.05
CA ALA A 53 20.83 -17.78 11.32
C ALA A 53 21.63 -16.85 12.23
N GLY A 54 22.97 -17.00 12.29
CA GLY A 54 23.83 -16.12 13.08
C GLY A 54 23.94 -14.71 12.50
N ALA A 55 24.02 -14.59 11.19
CA ALA A 55 24.05 -13.28 10.50
C ALA A 55 22.76 -12.49 10.66
N VAL A 56 21.62 -13.18 10.68
CA VAL A 56 20.27 -12.58 10.78
C VAL A 56 19.81 -12.36 12.23
N TYR A 57 20.51 -12.96 13.20
CA TYR A 57 20.13 -12.89 14.61
C TYR A 57 19.86 -11.48 15.15
N PRO A 58 20.62 -10.40 14.82
CA PRO A 58 20.31 -9.05 15.29
C PRO A 58 18.98 -8.50 14.76
N LEU A 59 18.51 -8.99 13.62
CA LEU A 59 17.27 -8.57 12.97
C LEU A 59 16.06 -9.48 13.28
N ARG A 60 16.22 -10.49 14.17
CA ARG A 60 15.20 -11.51 14.44
C ARG A 60 13.81 -10.95 14.76
N ASN A 61 13.73 -9.91 15.62
CA ASN A 61 12.46 -9.31 16.01
C ASN A 61 11.82 -8.52 14.86
N PHE A 62 12.66 -7.92 14.01
CA PHE A 62 12.20 -7.20 12.83
C PHE A 62 11.59 -8.15 11.79
N ILE A 63 12.25 -9.28 11.54
CA ILE A 63 11.74 -10.32 10.61
C ILE A 63 10.50 -10.99 11.19
N LEU A 64 10.43 -11.19 12.51
CA LEU A 64 9.21 -11.67 13.18
C LEU A 64 8.03 -10.75 12.88
N LEU A 65 8.22 -9.44 13.03
CA LEU A 65 7.19 -8.45 12.74
C LEU A 65 6.77 -8.46 11.26
N MET A 66 7.75 -8.58 10.35
CA MET A 66 7.46 -8.73 8.91
C MET A 66 6.59 -9.96 8.63
N GLY A 67 6.90 -11.11 9.25
CA GLY A 67 6.13 -12.33 9.09
C GLY A 67 4.71 -12.20 9.64
N ILE A 68 4.53 -11.60 10.83
CA ILE A 68 3.22 -11.37 11.43
C ILE A 68 2.36 -10.47 10.55
N PHE A 69 2.89 -9.32 10.13
CA PHE A 69 2.14 -8.39 9.29
C PHE A 69 1.85 -8.96 7.90
N ALA A 70 2.82 -9.68 7.28
CA ALA A 70 2.59 -10.31 5.97
C ALA A 70 1.47 -11.36 6.03
N THR A 71 1.43 -12.18 7.08
CA THR A 71 0.36 -13.14 7.30
C THR A 71 -0.97 -12.43 7.53
N PHE A 72 -0.99 -11.38 8.35
CA PHE A 72 -2.19 -10.58 8.60
C PHE A 72 -2.74 -9.92 7.31
N CYS A 73 -1.88 -9.28 6.51
CA CYS A 73 -2.28 -8.70 5.23
C CYS A 73 -2.75 -9.78 4.24
N GLY A 74 -2.13 -10.98 4.26
CA GLY A 74 -2.57 -12.13 3.48
C GLY A 74 -4.00 -12.56 3.83
N PHE A 75 -4.37 -12.57 5.10
CA PHE A 75 -5.75 -12.79 5.54
C PHE A 75 -6.69 -11.67 5.07
N CYS A 76 -6.25 -10.41 5.13
CA CYS A 76 -7.04 -9.29 4.65
C CYS A 76 -7.25 -9.32 3.12
N TYR A 77 -6.28 -9.81 2.36
CA TYR A 77 -6.41 -9.98 0.91
C TYR A 77 -7.06 -11.31 0.54
N ASN A 78 -7.24 -12.21 1.49
CA ASN A 78 -7.69 -13.59 1.27
C ASN A 78 -6.80 -14.35 0.27
N ASP A 79 -5.50 -14.06 0.32
CA ASP A 79 -4.48 -14.61 -0.59
C ASP A 79 -3.73 -15.75 0.08
N TYR A 80 -3.97 -16.96 -0.42
CA TYR A 80 -3.31 -18.20 0.04
C TYR A 80 -2.54 -18.82 -1.11
N THR A 81 -1.51 -18.12 -1.60
CA THR A 81 -0.75 -18.54 -2.80
C THR A 81 -1.64 -18.68 -4.04
N SER A 82 -2.51 -17.70 -4.27
CA SER A 82 -3.49 -17.67 -5.37
C SER A 82 -4.50 -18.82 -5.34
N ILE A 83 -4.71 -19.46 -4.19
CA ILE A 83 -5.75 -20.50 -4.03
C ILE A 83 -6.98 -19.82 -3.40
N PRO A 84 -8.14 -19.82 -4.07
CA PRO A 84 -9.35 -19.26 -3.51
C PRO A 84 -9.88 -20.16 -2.38
N LEU A 85 -9.90 -19.65 -1.16
CA LEU A 85 -10.46 -20.33 0.00
C LEU A 85 -11.67 -19.55 0.53
N TYR A 86 -12.82 -20.24 0.61
CA TYR A 86 -14.08 -19.68 1.14
C TYR A 86 -14.14 -19.85 2.66
N LEU A 87 -13.17 -19.23 3.39
CA LEU A 87 -13.07 -19.41 4.84
C LEU A 87 -14.12 -18.62 5.64
N PHE A 88 -14.51 -17.46 5.14
CA PHE A 88 -15.37 -16.51 5.86
C PHE A 88 -16.82 -16.46 5.36
N GLY A 89 -17.19 -17.32 4.43
CA GLY A 89 -18.54 -17.40 3.90
C GLY A 89 -18.59 -17.69 2.39
N GLU A 90 -19.80 -17.73 1.86
CA GLU A 90 -20.03 -17.88 0.44
C GLU A 90 -19.74 -16.57 -0.31
N SER A 91 -19.34 -16.69 -1.57
CA SER A 91 -19.11 -15.54 -2.45
C SER A 91 -20.38 -14.73 -2.66
N CYS A 92 -20.21 -13.40 -2.73
CA CYS A 92 -21.29 -12.48 -3.08
C CYS A 92 -21.56 -12.42 -4.60
N TYR A 93 -20.78 -13.13 -5.41
CA TYR A 93 -20.96 -13.19 -6.87
C TYR A 93 -21.65 -14.46 -7.28
N ASN A 94 -22.68 -14.34 -8.15
CA ASN A 94 -23.34 -15.47 -8.79
C ASN A 94 -22.76 -15.66 -10.18
N PHE A 95 -22.24 -16.86 -10.45
CA PHE A 95 -21.82 -17.28 -11.78
C PHE A 95 -23.02 -17.90 -12.50
N VAL A 96 -23.43 -17.29 -13.61
CA VAL A 96 -24.50 -17.82 -14.46
C VAL A 96 -23.86 -18.57 -15.62
N GLU A 97 -24.20 -19.84 -15.80
CA GLU A 97 -23.73 -20.64 -16.94
C GLU A 97 -24.08 -19.94 -18.27
N GLY A 98 -23.05 -19.73 -19.10
CA GLY A 98 -23.20 -19.08 -20.42
C GLY A 98 -23.00 -17.57 -20.46
N ARG A 99 -22.71 -16.91 -19.31
CA ARG A 99 -22.29 -15.51 -19.27
C ARG A 99 -20.87 -15.37 -18.73
N PRO A 100 -19.99 -14.58 -19.37
CA PRO A 100 -18.63 -14.35 -18.88
C PRO A 100 -18.59 -13.39 -17.66
N GLU A 101 -19.70 -12.77 -17.31
CA GLU A 101 -19.81 -11.78 -16.26
C GLU A 101 -20.51 -12.38 -15.03
N ALA A 102 -19.85 -12.24 -13.86
CA ALA A 102 -20.44 -12.60 -12.59
C ALA A 102 -21.36 -11.45 -12.11
N ILE A 103 -22.55 -11.78 -11.64
CA ILE A 103 -23.54 -10.82 -11.16
C ILE A 103 -23.38 -10.69 -9.63
N LEU A 104 -23.17 -9.47 -9.14
CA LEU A 104 -23.14 -9.18 -7.72
C LEU A 104 -24.55 -9.36 -7.12
N LYS A 105 -24.65 -10.06 -6.01
CA LYS A 105 -25.91 -10.16 -5.23
C LYS A 105 -26.23 -8.79 -4.63
N PRO A 106 -27.46 -8.27 -4.73
CA PRO A 106 -27.84 -7.04 -4.08
C PRO A 106 -27.65 -7.18 -2.55
N ASP A 107 -27.12 -6.13 -1.93
CA ASP A 107 -26.87 -6.03 -0.48
C ASP A 107 -25.94 -7.10 0.12
N CYS A 108 -25.11 -7.75 -0.68
CA CYS A 108 -24.10 -8.69 -0.21
C CYS A 108 -22.73 -8.02 -0.11
N VAL A 109 -22.12 -8.12 1.08
CA VAL A 109 -20.73 -7.72 1.31
C VAL A 109 -19.98 -8.89 1.93
N TYR A 110 -18.84 -9.26 1.35
CA TYR A 110 -18.02 -10.33 1.91
C TYR A 110 -17.50 -9.93 3.30
N PRO A 111 -17.63 -10.78 4.34
CA PRO A 111 -17.42 -10.37 5.74
C PRO A 111 -16.01 -9.88 6.04
N ILE A 112 -14.97 -10.53 5.52
CA ILE A 112 -13.57 -10.22 5.80
C ILE A 112 -12.74 -10.38 4.53
N GLY A 113 -12.04 -9.32 4.14
CA GLY A 113 -11.10 -9.34 3.04
C GLY A 113 -11.74 -9.28 1.64
N VAL A 114 -10.96 -9.66 0.65
CA VAL A 114 -11.38 -9.68 -0.76
C VAL A 114 -12.16 -10.97 -1.04
N ASP A 115 -13.24 -10.86 -1.82
CA ASP A 115 -14.04 -12.03 -2.20
C ASP A 115 -13.21 -13.03 -3.02
N PRO A 116 -13.18 -14.32 -2.65
CA PRO A 116 -12.40 -15.35 -3.35
C PRO A 116 -12.74 -15.52 -4.84
N SER A 117 -13.92 -15.10 -5.28
CA SER A 117 -14.31 -15.16 -6.69
C SER A 117 -13.42 -14.32 -7.61
N TRP A 118 -12.75 -13.30 -7.09
CA TRP A 118 -11.77 -12.53 -7.85
C TRP A 118 -10.58 -13.36 -8.31
N PHE A 119 -10.17 -14.39 -7.55
CA PHE A 119 -9.06 -15.29 -7.90
C PHE A 119 -9.38 -16.22 -9.09
N MET A 120 -10.64 -16.31 -9.51
CA MET A 120 -11.07 -17.05 -10.71
C MET A 120 -11.32 -16.14 -11.90
N ALA A 121 -11.22 -14.83 -11.73
CA ALA A 121 -11.49 -13.88 -12.79
C ALA A 121 -10.31 -13.76 -13.75
N THR A 122 -10.58 -13.57 -15.05
CA THR A 122 -9.55 -13.32 -16.08
C THR A 122 -8.71 -12.06 -15.79
N GLN A 123 -9.25 -11.12 -15.02
CA GLN A 123 -8.59 -9.86 -14.65
C GLN A 123 -8.06 -9.84 -13.21
N GLU A 124 -7.93 -11.00 -12.58
CA GLU A 124 -7.43 -11.15 -11.20
C GLU A 124 -6.16 -10.34 -10.94
N LEU A 125 -5.11 -10.60 -11.73
CA LEU A 125 -3.80 -9.97 -11.56
C LEU A 125 -3.89 -8.44 -11.68
N THR A 126 -4.67 -7.94 -12.63
CA THR A 126 -4.84 -6.50 -12.84
C THR A 126 -5.55 -5.85 -11.67
N PHE A 127 -6.59 -6.48 -11.13
CA PHE A 127 -7.34 -5.97 -9.99
C PHE A 127 -6.51 -6.00 -8.71
N MET A 128 -5.96 -7.16 -8.33
CA MET A 128 -5.22 -7.36 -7.10
C MET A 128 -3.94 -6.51 -7.06
N ASN A 129 -3.18 -6.48 -8.16
CA ASN A 129 -2.00 -5.64 -8.24
C ASN A 129 -2.36 -4.15 -8.17
N SER A 130 -3.40 -3.71 -8.85
CA SER A 130 -3.86 -2.32 -8.79
C SER A 130 -4.28 -1.94 -7.37
N LEU A 131 -4.98 -2.81 -6.64
CA LEU A 131 -5.37 -2.59 -5.25
C LEU A 131 -4.15 -2.49 -4.33
N LYS A 132 -3.26 -3.51 -4.36
CA LYS A 132 -2.05 -3.56 -3.54
C LYS A 132 -1.14 -2.35 -3.81
N MET A 133 -0.94 -1.98 -5.07
CA MET A 133 -0.12 -0.82 -5.43
C MET A 133 -0.71 0.50 -4.93
N LYS A 134 -2.02 0.74 -5.09
CA LYS A 134 -2.67 1.96 -4.60
C LYS A 134 -2.58 2.08 -3.09
N MET A 135 -2.83 0.99 -2.36
CA MET A 135 -2.67 0.95 -0.90
C MET A 135 -1.23 1.23 -0.49
N ALA A 136 -0.25 0.61 -1.17
CA ALA A 136 1.16 0.82 -0.89
C ALA A 136 1.60 2.28 -1.12
N VAL A 137 1.06 2.95 -2.13
CA VAL A 137 1.34 4.36 -2.41
C VAL A 137 0.80 5.24 -1.29
N ILE A 138 -0.46 5.09 -0.89
CA ILE A 138 -1.10 5.89 0.18
C ILE A 138 -0.30 5.77 1.49
N PHE A 139 -0.03 4.53 1.92
CA PHE A 139 0.74 4.32 3.15
C PHE A 139 2.21 4.72 3.02
N GLY A 140 2.80 4.59 1.83
CA GLY A 140 4.16 5.03 1.55
C GLY A 140 4.30 6.56 1.64
N VAL A 141 3.35 7.31 1.09
CA VAL A 141 3.30 8.78 1.19
C VAL A 141 3.11 9.22 2.65
N ALA A 142 2.25 8.54 3.40
CA ALA A 142 2.07 8.79 4.83
C ALA A 142 3.39 8.57 5.61
N GLN A 143 4.12 7.49 5.31
CA GLN A 143 5.42 7.21 5.92
C GLN A 143 6.49 8.26 5.55
N MET A 144 6.57 8.66 4.29
CA MET A 144 7.48 9.72 3.85
C MET A 144 7.15 11.06 4.50
N SER A 145 5.86 11.40 4.60
CA SER A 145 5.39 12.61 5.29
C SER A 145 5.82 12.61 6.75
N MET A 146 5.68 11.48 7.46
CA MET A 146 6.14 11.34 8.84
C MET A 146 7.64 11.56 8.96
N GLY A 147 8.45 11.04 8.02
CA GLY A 147 9.90 11.27 8.01
C GLY A 147 10.27 12.74 7.86
N ILE A 148 9.59 13.47 6.96
CA ILE A 148 9.82 14.91 6.77
C ILE A 148 9.39 15.71 8.02
N VAL A 149 8.25 15.36 8.63
CA VAL A 149 7.79 16.00 9.87
C VAL A 149 8.79 15.81 11.01
N LEU A 150 9.35 14.61 11.17
CA LEU A 150 10.42 14.36 12.16
C LEU A 150 11.67 15.23 11.90
N LYS A 151 12.03 15.41 10.61
CA LYS A 151 13.12 16.32 10.23
C LYS A 151 12.81 17.77 10.61
N GLY A 152 11.58 18.21 10.34
CA GLY A 152 11.11 19.55 10.73
C GLY A 152 11.14 19.78 12.24
N THR A 153 10.69 18.79 13.04
CA THR A 153 10.76 18.88 14.50
C THR A 153 12.20 18.97 15.01
N ASN A 154 13.13 18.25 14.40
CA ASN A 154 14.55 18.33 14.73
C ASN A 154 15.14 19.71 14.40
N ALA A 155 14.75 20.34 13.28
CA ALA A 155 15.18 21.68 12.90
C ALA A 155 14.70 22.74 13.93
N ILE A 156 13.44 22.62 14.39
CA ILE A 156 12.87 23.49 15.42
C ILE A 156 13.62 23.33 16.76
N GLN A 157 13.90 22.09 17.18
CA GLN A 157 14.63 21.83 18.41
C GLN A 157 16.06 22.41 18.40
N LYS A 158 16.72 22.37 17.25
CA LYS A 158 18.05 22.98 17.06
C LYS A 158 18.00 24.51 16.93
N LYS A 159 16.79 25.09 16.86
CA LYS A 159 16.58 26.54 16.61
C LYS A 159 17.23 27.02 15.31
N ASN A 160 17.37 26.12 14.33
CA ASN A 160 17.96 26.45 13.03
C ASN A 160 16.83 26.80 12.05
N MET A 161 16.45 28.08 12.00
CA MET A 161 15.37 28.56 11.14
C MET A 161 15.71 28.49 9.65
N ILE A 162 16.98 28.44 9.29
CA ILE A 162 17.43 28.32 7.90
C ILE A 162 17.08 26.93 7.37
N ASP A 163 17.44 25.87 8.07
CA ASP A 163 17.11 24.49 7.69
C ASP A 163 15.60 24.26 7.67
N PHE A 164 14.88 24.86 8.62
CA PHE A 164 13.42 24.76 8.65
C PHE A 164 12.78 25.40 7.42
N LEU A 165 13.19 26.63 7.05
CA LEU A 165 12.55 27.35 5.96
C LEU A 165 12.99 26.85 4.57
N PHE A 166 14.28 26.57 4.38
CA PHE A 166 14.84 26.24 3.07
C PHE A 166 14.96 24.74 2.81
N GLU A 167 14.85 23.90 3.80
CA GLU A 167 14.93 22.46 3.62
C GLU A 167 13.59 21.76 3.92
N PHE A 168 12.99 21.98 5.08
CA PHE A 168 11.73 21.34 5.46
C PHE A 168 10.55 21.84 4.62
N CYS A 169 10.36 23.17 4.50
CA CYS A 169 9.20 23.71 3.77
C CYS A 169 9.17 23.31 2.30
N PRO A 170 10.24 23.39 1.51
CA PRO A 170 10.20 22.94 0.12
C PRO A 170 9.95 21.44 -0.01
N GLN A 171 10.52 20.61 0.85
CA GLN A 171 10.34 19.16 0.81
C GLN A 171 8.87 18.77 1.05
N ILE A 172 8.21 19.36 2.06
CA ILE A 172 6.81 19.04 2.35
C ILE A 172 5.88 19.57 1.27
N ILE A 173 6.17 20.74 0.70
CA ILE A 173 5.36 21.30 -0.41
C ILE A 173 5.43 20.38 -1.62
N ILE A 174 6.63 19.95 -2.02
CA ILE A 174 6.80 19.06 -3.18
C ILE A 174 6.11 17.71 -2.92
N LEU A 175 6.28 17.14 -1.72
CA LEU A 175 5.65 15.87 -1.37
C LEU A 175 4.12 15.96 -1.46
N ILE A 176 3.52 16.99 -0.85
CA ILE A 176 2.07 17.16 -0.84
C ILE A 176 1.55 17.52 -2.24
N ALA A 177 2.24 18.42 -2.96
CA ALA A 177 1.80 18.84 -4.28
C ALA A 177 1.82 17.71 -5.31
N LEU A 178 2.81 16.80 -5.24
CA LEU A 178 2.93 15.72 -6.22
C LEU A 178 2.22 14.44 -5.72
N PHE A 179 2.70 13.88 -4.63
CA PHE A 179 2.22 12.59 -4.13
C PHE A 179 0.92 12.70 -3.35
N GLY A 180 0.72 13.78 -2.58
CA GLY A 180 -0.54 14.02 -1.90
C GLY A 180 -1.69 14.26 -2.89
N TYR A 181 -1.43 14.93 -4.00
CA TYR A 181 -2.40 15.08 -5.09
C TYR A 181 -2.73 13.75 -5.75
N MET A 182 -1.72 12.89 -5.97
CA MET A 182 -1.94 11.54 -6.50
C MET A 182 -2.81 10.68 -5.56
N ASP A 183 -2.53 10.71 -4.26
CA ASP A 183 -3.34 10.01 -3.25
C ASP A 183 -4.76 10.54 -3.23
N PHE A 184 -4.93 11.85 -3.31
CA PHE A 184 -6.24 12.48 -3.40
C PHE A 184 -7.03 11.97 -4.62
N MET A 185 -6.41 11.90 -5.80
CA MET A 185 -7.05 11.35 -7.00
C MET A 185 -7.42 9.88 -6.86
N ILE A 186 -6.59 9.06 -6.20
CA ILE A 186 -6.89 7.65 -5.93
C ILE A 186 -8.16 7.55 -5.06
N ILE A 187 -8.24 8.34 -3.99
CA ILE A 187 -9.37 8.34 -3.07
C ILE A 187 -10.65 8.83 -3.78
N VAL A 188 -10.56 9.91 -4.54
CA VAL A 188 -11.70 10.42 -5.32
C VAL A 188 -12.20 9.37 -6.31
N LYS A 189 -11.29 8.69 -7.01
CA LYS A 189 -11.66 7.61 -7.92
C LYS A 189 -12.36 6.45 -7.22
N TRP A 190 -11.99 6.11 -6.00
CA TRP A 190 -12.65 5.07 -5.21
C TRP A 190 -14.04 5.48 -4.71
N LEU A 191 -14.23 6.77 -4.42
CA LEU A 191 -15.52 7.29 -3.95
C LEU A 191 -16.53 7.56 -5.08
N THR A 192 -16.04 7.68 -6.32
CA THR A 192 -16.88 7.93 -7.48
C THR A 192 -17.50 6.63 -7.98
N ASN A 193 -18.84 6.63 -8.16
CA ASN A 193 -19.53 5.48 -8.74
C ASN A 193 -19.31 5.43 -10.26
N TRP A 194 -18.67 4.35 -10.73
CA TRP A 194 -18.33 4.12 -12.15
C TRP A 194 -19.25 3.09 -12.82
N GLU A 195 -20.37 2.69 -12.20
CA GLU A 195 -21.29 1.72 -12.78
C GLU A 195 -21.76 2.16 -14.18
N GLY A 196 -21.56 1.29 -15.16
CA GLY A 196 -21.91 1.56 -16.56
C GLY A 196 -20.97 2.52 -17.32
N LYS A 197 -19.93 3.05 -16.67
CA LYS A 197 -18.92 3.96 -17.26
C LYS A 197 -17.48 3.50 -17.03
N GLU A 198 -17.28 2.23 -16.77
CA GLU A 198 -15.98 1.66 -16.40
C GLU A 198 -14.90 1.89 -17.48
N GLN A 199 -15.29 1.85 -18.74
CA GLN A 199 -14.38 2.08 -19.89
C GLN A 199 -13.86 3.52 -19.98
N TYR A 200 -14.57 4.48 -19.39
CA TYR A 200 -14.20 5.90 -19.40
C TYR A 200 -13.45 6.32 -18.14
N ALA A 201 -13.18 5.40 -17.23
CA ALA A 201 -12.49 5.69 -15.97
C ALA A 201 -11.00 5.98 -16.22
N PRO A 202 -10.52 7.23 -16.02
CA PRO A 202 -9.15 7.61 -16.32
C PRO A 202 -8.14 6.87 -15.44
N SER A 203 -6.97 6.60 -16.00
CA SER A 203 -5.84 6.10 -15.23
C SER A 203 -5.23 7.24 -14.42
N VAL A 204 -5.11 7.07 -13.09
CA VAL A 204 -4.51 8.09 -12.21
C VAL A 204 -3.08 8.43 -12.63
N ILE A 205 -2.30 7.43 -13.04
CA ILE A 205 -0.91 7.63 -13.50
C ILE A 205 -0.88 8.47 -14.79
N THR A 206 -1.72 8.15 -15.77
CA THR A 206 -1.82 8.89 -17.01
C THR A 206 -2.21 10.34 -16.75
N THR A 207 -3.20 10.56 -15.90
CA THR A 207 -3.66 11.91 -15.52
C THR A 207 -2.53 12.73 -14.86
N MET A 208 -1.70 12.09 -14.01
CA MET A 208 -0.53 12.75 -13.41
C MET A 208 0.53 13.12 -14.46
N ILE A 209 0.79 12.23 -15.42
CA ILE A 209 1.73 12.48 -16.53
C ILE A 209 1.22 13.63 -17.38
N ASP A 210 -0.06 13.64 -17.74
CA ASP A 210 -0.68 14.68 -18.55
C ASP A 210 -0.68 16.04 -17.84
N MET A 211 -0.88 16.05 -16.53
CA MET A 211 -0.77 17.28 -15.74
C MET A 211 0.65 17.89 -15.84
N CYS A 212 1.69 17.05 -15.77
CA CYS A 212 3.08 17.53 -15.80
C CYS A 212 3.58 17.84 -17.23
N LEU A 213 3.26 17.00 -18.23
CA LEU A 213 3.80 17.11 -19.59
C LEU A 213 2.89 17.90 -20.53
N ASN A 214 1.58 17.74 -20.42
CA ASN A 214 0.58 18.32 -21.32
C ASN A 214 -0.14 19.52 -20.71
N LEU A 215 0.34 20.04 -19.58
CA LEU A 215 -0.26 21.17 -18.86
C LEU A 215 -1.77 20.95 -18.58
N GLY A 216 -2.13 19.72 -18.23
CA GLY A 216 -3.51 19.35 -17.87
C GLY A 216 -4.42 19.00 -19.07
N LYS A 217 -3.92 18.96 -20.30
CA LYS A 217 -4.71 18.48 -21.43
C LYS A 217 -4.72 16.95 -21.42
N PRO A 218 -5.90 16.29 -21.44
CA PRO A 218 -5.98 14.84 -21.43
C PRO A 218 -5.39 14.25 -22.72
N SER A 219 -4.59 13.19 -22.59
CA SER A 219 -4.05 12.45 -23.75
C SER A 219 -5.16 11.73 -24.49
N ASN A 220 -6.20 11.27 -23.76
CA ASN A 220 -7.37 10.60 -24.33
C ASN A 220 -8.60 11.49 -24.14
N PRO A 221 -9.16 12.07 -25.21
CA PRO A 221 -10.36 12.92 -25.13
C PRO A 221 -11.64 12.17 -24.74
N THR A 222 -11.59 10.81 -24.66
CA THR A 222 -12.71 9.97 -24.26
C THR A 222 -12.77 9.71 -22.77
N ASP A 223 -11.69 10.00 -22.02
CA ASP A 223 -11.65 9.77 -20.59
C ASP A 223 -12.56 10.78 -19.85
N ALA A 224 -13.39 10.30 -18.94
CA ALA A 224 -14.22 11.17 -18.14
C ALA A 224 -13.37 11.94 -17.11
N PRO A 225 -13.63 13.22 -16.84
CA PRO A 225 -12.90 13.97 -15.83
C PRO A 225 -13.11 13.36 -14.45
N LEU A 226 -12.03 13.15 -13.70
CA LEU A 226 -12.10 12.66 -12.31
C LEU A 226 -12.67 13.67 -11.34
N LEU A 227 -12.44 14.94 -11.61
CA LEU A 227 -12.99 16.06 -10.83
C LEU A 227 -14.13 16.69 -11.60
N PRO A 228 -15.23 17.06 -10.93
CA PRO A 228 -16.30 17.80 -11.59
C PRO A 228 -15.73 19.09 -12.18
N THR A 229 -16.18 19.43 -13.35
CA THR A 229 -15.80 20.49 -14.29
C THR A 229 -15.45 21.85 -13.65
N TRP A 230 -14.28 21.93 -13.04
CA TRP A 230 -13.67 23.21 -12.64
C TRP A 230 -12.64 23.68 -13.69
N HIS A 231 -12.55 22.97 -14.82
CA HIS A 231 -11.52 23.13 -15.85
C HIS A 231 -12.11 23.14 -17.27
N GLU A 232 -13.31 23.68 -17.44
CA GLU A 232 -13.76 24.18 -18.74
C GLU A 232 -13.54 25.68 -18.83
#